data_c0b9d410ca227d3c27dff001981b708e
#
_entry.id   c0b9d410ca227d3c27dff001981b708e
#
_cell.length_a   1.000
_cell.length_b   1.000
_cell.length_c   1.000
_cell.angle_alpha   90.00
_cell.angle_beta   90.00
_cell.angle_gamma   90.00
#
_symmetry.space_group_name_H-M   'P 1'
#
loop_
_entity.id
_entity.type
_entity.pdbx_description
1 polymer ?
#
loop_
_entity_poly.entity_id
_entity_poly.type
_entity_poly.pdbx_seq_one_letter_code
_entity_poly.pdbx_strand_id
1 'polypeptide(L)'
;MRYPEFIAQGETIGFPAPSFGANIEPYRTAFDHALEALSARGYEVKPGPNAYAGDGIGISSTPESCGREFTEMYCADDTAALIACGGGELACETLANVDLDAVRAAKPTWFEGYSDNTNLTFTLTTLCDVASVYGPCASTFGMEPWHTCVEDALGTLSGGSAFLDEEGVPHIVANSYPRHEVEGLK
;
A
#
# COMPACT_ATOMS: atom_id res chain seq x y z
N MET A 1 17.04 -4.16 11.18
CA MET A 1 15.93 -3.71 10.29
C MET A 1 15.90 -2.20 10.29
N ARG A 2 15.89 -1.59 9.12
CA ARG A 2 15.77 -0.15 8.95
C ARG A 2 14.27 0.22 8.94
N TYR A 3 13.90 1.23 9.68
CA TYR A 3 12.53 1.72 9.72
C TYR A 3 12.44 3.01 8.90
N PRO A 4 11.46 3.13 7.99
CA PRO A 4 11.17 4.42 7.34
C PRO A 4 10.78 5.49 8.36
N GLU A 5 10.97 6.75 8.00
CA GLU A 5 10.42 7.88 8.77
C GLU A 5 8.90 7.90 8.65
N PHE A 6 8.21 8.31 9.71
CA PHE A 6 6.76 8.49 9.66
C PHE A 6 6.40 9.65 8.73
N ILE A 7 5.34 9.46 7.95
CA ILE A 7 4.88 10.48 7.02
C ILE A 7 4.18 11.63 7.75
N ALA A 8 4.38 12.85 7.27
CA ALA A 8 3.73 14.05 7.76
C ALA A 8 2.75 14.63 6.71
N GLN A 9 1.80 15.43 7.17
CA GLN A 9 0.95 16.20 6.24
C GLN A 9 1.83 17.09 5.32
N GLY A 10 1.45 17.19 4.07
CA GLY A 10 2.21 17.85 3.02
C GLY A 10 3.19 16.93 2.28
N GLU A 11 3.47 15.74 2.80
CA GLU A 11 4.30 14.77 2.09
C GLU A 11 3.50 13.91 1.11
N THR A 12 4.20 13.31 0.15
CA THR A 12 3.61 12.57 -0.95
C THR A 12 3.46 11.09 -0.62
N ILE A 13 2.25 10.56 -0.83
CA ILE A 13 1.97 9.13 -0.87
C ILE A 13 1.89 8.71 -2.35
N GLY A 14 2.73 7.76 -2.74
CA GLY A 14 2.74 7.17 -4.08
C GLY A 14 1.87 5.91 -4.16
N PHE A 15 1.28 5.66 -5.31
CA PHE A 15 0.38 4.52 -5.52
C PHE A 15 0.86 3.68 -6.70
N PRO A 16 1.85 2.81 -6.52
CA PRO A 16 2.26 1.85 -7.54
C PRO A 16 1.21 0.76 -7.73
N ALA A 17 1.19 0.18 -8.91
CA ALA A 17 0.37 -0.98 -9.24
C ALA A 17 1.26 -2.20 -9.59
N PRO A 18 1.94 -2.78 -8.60
CA PRO A 18 2.90 -3.87 -8.84
C PRO A 18 2.23 -5.17 -9.29
N SER A 19 0.93 -5.28 -9.12
CA SER A 19 0.12 -6.40 -9.57
C SER A 19 -1.20 -5.90 -10.18
N PHE A 20 -2.22 -5.54 -9.40
CA PHE A 20 -3.49 -5.06 -9.88
C PHE A 20 -3.51 -3.51 -9.94
N GLY A 21 -3.97 -2.97 -11.07
CA GLY A 21 -4.31 -1.56 -11.23
C GLY A 21 -5.82 -1.31 -11.09
N ALA A 22 -6.19 -0.14 -10.62
CA ALA A 22 -7.60 0.24 -10.42
C ALA A 22 -8.30 0.58 -11.74
N ASN A 23 -8.30 -0.35 -12.72
CA ASN A 23 -8.81 -0.11 -14.08
C ASN A 23 -10.29 -0.47 -14.28
N ILE A 24 -10.90 -1.21 -13.34
CA ILE A 24 -12.27 -1.71 -13.43
C ILE A 24 -13.10 -1.29 -12.21
N GLU A 25 -14.42 -1.15 -12.42
CA GLU A 25 -15.37 -0.92 -11.32
C GLU A 25 -15.57 -2.18 -10.46
N PRO A 26 -15.79 -2.02 -9.15
CA PRO A 26 -15.88 -0.77 -8.38
C PRO A 26 -14.53 -0.21 -7.91
N TYR A 27 -13.41 -0.87 -8.22
CA TYR A 27 -12.07 -0.52 -7.72
C TYR A 27 -11.60 0.86 -8.21
N ARG A 28 -11.99 1.24 -9.44
CA ARG A 28 -11.63 2.54 -10.00
C ARG A 28 -12.26 3.68 -9.21
N THR A 29 -13.56 3.64 -9.02
CA THR A 29 -14.28 4.65 -8.21
C THR A 29 -13.76 4.66 -6.78
N ALA A 30 -13.51 3.50 -6.16
CA ALA A 30 -12.97 3.43 -4.82
C ALA A 30 -11.55 4.02 -4.73
N PHE A 31 -10.72 3.81 -5.73
CA PHE A 31 -9.38 4.38 -5.79
C PHE A 31 -9.41 5.92 -5.96
N ASP A 32 -10.27 6.43 -6.84
CA ASP A 32 -10.44 7.87 -7.01
C ASP A 32 -10.89 8.53 -5.70
N HIS A 33 -11.85 7.94 -4.98
CA HIS A 33 -12.27 8.41 -3.65
C HIS A 33 -11.14 8.32 -2.62
N ALA A 34 -10.27 7.30 -2.70
CA ALA A 34 -9.11 7.18 -1.81
C ALA A 34 -8.13 8.35 -1.99
N LEU A 35 -7.86 8.73 -3.24
CA LEU A 35 -6.99 9.88 -3.53
C LEU A 35 -7.59 11.18 -2.98
N GLU A 36 -8.90 11.38 -3.16
CA GLU A 36 -9.62 12.53 -2.61
C GLU A 36 -9.59 12.55 -1.07
N ALA A 37 -9.85 11.39 -0.43
CA ALA A 37 -9.86 11.27 1.02
C ALA A 37 -8.50 11.53 1.66
N LEU A 38 -7.41 11.07 1.04
CA LEU A 38 -6.04 11.30 1.51
C LEU A 38 -5.61 12.75 1.26
N SER A 39 -5.96 13.32 0.10
CA SER A 39 -5.73 14.74 -0.18
C SER A 39 -6.48 15.65 0.81
N ALA A 40 -7.73 15.31 1.16
CA ALA A 40 -8.49 16.06 2.16
C ALA A 40 -7.88 15.99 3.57
N ARG A 41 -7.05 14.97 3.84
CA ARG A 41 -6.28 14.82 5.09
C ARG A 41 -4.92 15.51 5.05
N GLY A 42 -4.61 16.19 3.93
CA GLY A 42 -3.41 17.01 3.79
C GLY A 42 -2.19 16.30 3.20
N TYR A 43 -2.36 15.12 2.59
CA TYR A 43 -1.29 14.45 1.87
C TYR A 43 -1.30 14.78 0.38
N GLU A 44 -0.14 14.90 -0.24
CA GLU A 44 -0.02 14.88 -1.69
C GLU A 44 -0.18 13.44 -2.19
N VAL A 45 -0.87 13.26 -3.32
CA VAL A 45 -1.14 11.93 -3.90
C VAL A 45 -0.53 11.80 -5.27
N LYS A 46 0.21 10.70 -5.52
CA LYS A 46 0.95 10.46 -6.75
C LYS A 46 0.65 9.07 -7.30
N PRO A 47 -0.42 8.90 -8.11
CA PRO A 47 -0.66 7.65 -8.82
C PRO A 47 0.53 7.28 -9.71
N GLY A 48 0.93 6.02 -9.68
CA GLY A 48 1.96 5.49 -10.56
C GLY A 48 1.47 5.35 -12.02
N PRO A 49 2.38 5.19 -12.97
CA PRO A 49 2.04 5.02 -14.38
C PRO A 49 1.05 3.90 -14.69
N ASN A 50 1.09 2.81 -13.91
CA ASN A 50 0.21 1.66 -14.09
C ASN A 50 -1.02 1.69 -13.17
N ALA A 51 -1.23 2.74 -12.37
CA ALA A 51 -2.31 2.79 -11.37
C ALA A 51 -3.71 2.54 -11.94
N TYR A 52 -3.97 3.00 -13.15
CA TYR A 52 -5.24 2.80 -13.88
C TYR A 52 -5.12 1.83 -15.06
N ALA A 53 -3.99 1.14 -15.18
CA ALA A 53 -3.79 0.18 -16.24
C ALA A 53 -4.39 -1.19 -15.90
N GLY A 54 -4.67 -2.00 -16.92
CA GLY A 54 -5.14 -3.37 -16.77
C GLY A 54 -4.84 -4.19 -18.02
N ASP A 55 -4.24 -5.36 -17.80
CA ASP A 55 -3.90 -6.34 -18.83
C ASP A 55 -4.33 -7.74 -18.38
N GLY A 56 -5.65 -7.94 -18.34
CA GLY A 56 -6.25 -9.19 -17.86
C GLY A 56 -6.81 -9.11 -16.44
N ILE A 57 -7.03 -10.26 -15.82
CA ILE A 57 -7.64 -10.37 -14.49
C ILE A 57 -6.56 -10.23 -13.42
N GLY A 58 -6.68 -9.21 -12.58
CA GLY A 58 -5.75 -8.99 -11.47
C GLY A 58 -4.35 -8.55 -11.88
N ILE A 59 -4.19 -8.01 -13.11
CA ILE A 59 -2.92 -7.60 -13.70
C ILE A 59 -3.04 -6.17 -14.20
N SER A 60 -2.10 -5.30 -13.82
CA SER A 60 -2.06 -3.90 -14.27
C SER A 60 -1.34 -3.76 -15.62
N SER A 61 -0.13 -4.31 -15.72
CA SER A 61 0.73 -4.18 -16.90
C SER A 61 1.68 -5.38 -17.00
N THR A 62 2.73 -5.31 -17.82
CA THR A 62 3.72 -6.39 -17.85
C THR A 62 4.56 -6.44 -16.57
N PRO A 63 5.12 -7.61 -16.20
CA PRO A 63 5.99 -7.74 -15.03
C PRO A 63 7.16 -6.73 -15.02
N GLU A 64 7.75 -6.49 -16.19
CA GLU A 64 8.85 -5.54 -16.35
C GLU A 64 8.41 -4.09 -16.11
N SER A 65 7.23 -3.72 -16.59
CA SER A 65 6.66 -2.39 -16.37
C SER A 65 6.34 -2.16 -14.89
N CYS A 66 5.74 -3.16 -14.25
CA CYS A 66 5.36 -3.12 -12.83
C CYS A 66 6.59 -3.08 -11.91
N GLY A 67 7.63 -3.88 -12.21
CA GLY A 67 8.88 -3.90 -11.45
C GLY A 67 9.66 -2.60 -11.56
N ARG A 68 9.72 -2.04 -12.76
CA ARG A 68 10.33 -0.73 -12.99
C ARG A 68 9.58 0.38 -12.25
N GLU A 69 8.25 0.45 -12.39
CA GLU A 69 7.42 1.42 -11.67
C GLU A 69 7.66 1.36 -10.16
N PHE A 70 7.63 0.15 -9.59
CA PHE A 70 7.88 -0.03 -8.17
C PHE A 70 9.27 0.49 -7.77
N THR A 71 10.30 0.12 -8.52
CA THR A 71 11.68 0.55 -8.26
C THR A 71 11.81 2.07 -8.31
N GLU A 72 11.31 2.69 -9.39
CA GLU A 72 11.39 4.13 -9.61
C GLU A 72 10.65 4.91 -8.51
N MET A 73 9.43 4.48 -8.16
CA MET A 73 8.64 5.14 -7.13
C MET A 73 9.22 4.94 -5.73
N TYR A 74 9.76 3.75 -5.44
CA TYR A 74 10.38 3.47 -4.14
C TYR A 74 11.66 4.27 -3.92
N CYS A 75 12.44 4.46 -4.96
CA CYS A 75 13.72 5.19 -4.92
C CYS A 75 13.55 6.71 -5.13
N ALA A 76 12.33 7.19 -5.33
CA ALA A 76 12.09 8.62 -5.56
C ALA A 76 12.23 9.43 -4.26
N ASP A 77 12.99 10.52 -4.32
CA ASP A 77 13.21 11.40 -3.16
C ASP A 77 11.96 12.20 -2.75
N ASP A 78 10.97 12.31 -3.64
CA ASP A 78 9.73 13.06 -3.44
C ASP A 78 8.56 12.20 -2.90
N THR A 79 8.82 10.94 -2.55
CA THR A 79 7.80 10.00 -2.06
C THR A 79 8.14 9.55 -0.64
N ALA A 80 7.24 9.78 0.31
CA ALA A 80 7.42 9.43 1.72
C ALA A 80 6.86 8.04 2.06
N ALA A 81 5.80 7.61 1.37
CA ALA A 81 5.23 6.28 1.50
C ALA A 81 4.65 5.80 0.17
N LEU A 82 4.55 4.49 0.02
CA LEU A 82 3.87 3.82 -1.09
C LEU A 82 2.75 2.95 -0.55
N ILE A 83 1.56 3.06 -1.16
CA ILE A 83 0.43 2.17 -0.92
C ILE A 83 0.06 1.50 -2.25
N ALA A 84 0.10 0.18 -2.32
CA ALA A 84 -0.25 -0.54 -3.55
C ALA A 84 -1.69 -0.27 -3.97
N CYS A 85 -1.95 -0.07 -5.27
CA CYS A 85 -3.30 0.15 -5.80
C CYS A 85 -4.26 -0.98 -5.44
N GLY A 86 -3.80 -2.24 -5.55
CA GLY A 86 -4.58 -3.42 -5.23
C GLY A 86 -3.70 -4.64 -4.98
N GLY A 87 -4.30 -5.76 -4.64
CA GLY A 87 -3.66 -7.07 -4.62
C GLY A 87 -3.34 -7.55 -6.04
N GLY A 88 -3.86 -8.71 -6.43
CA GLY A 88 -3.74 -9.20 -7.81
C GLY A 88 -3.12 -10.59 -7.91
N GLU A 89 -2.53 -10.89 -9.10
CA GLU A 89 -2.05 -12.22 -9.45
C GLU A 89 -0.66 -12.20 -10.14
N LEU A 90 0.05 -11.05 -10.09
CA LEU A 90 1.27 -10.81 -10.89
C LEU A 90 2.54 -10.57 -10.06
N ALA A 91 2.42 -10.25 -8.76
CA ALA A 91 3.55 -9.73 -7.99
C ALA A 91 4.74 -10.69 -7.90
N CYS A 92 4.52 -12.01 -7.98
CA CYS A 92 5.62 -12.98 -8.03
C CYS A 92 6.47 -12.86 -9.31
N GLU A 93 5.87 -12.48 -10.45
CA GLU A 93 6.61 -12.21 -11.70
C GLU A 93 7.21 -10.81 -11.70
N THR A 94 6.48 -9.83 -11.18
CA THR A 94 6.94 -8.45 -10.98
C THR A 94 8.22 -8.41 -10.16
N LEU A 95 8.30 -9.22 -9.10
CA LEU A 95 9.44 -9.24 -8.17
C LEU A 95 10.77 -9.53 -8.88
N ALA A 96 10.77 -10.35 -9.92
CA ALA A 96 11.97 -10.66 -10.71
C ALA A 96 12.50 -9.43 -11.49
N ASN A 97 11.69 -8.39 -11.64
CA ASN A 97 11.99 -7.17 -12.39
C ASN A 97 12.16 -5.93 -11.47
N VAL A 98 12.14 -6.13 -10.16
CA VAL A 98 12.46 -5.08 -9.17
C VAL A 98 13.97 -5.03 -8.97
N ASP A 99 14.55 -3.84 -9.07
CA ASP A 99 15.96 -3.62 -8.73
C ASP A 99 16.13 -3.57 -7.19
N LEU A 100 16.29 -4.76 -6.59
CA LEU A 100 16.43 -4.88 -5.14
C LEU A 100 17.72 -4.24 -4.60
N ASP A 101 18.76 -4.09 -5.41
CA ASP A 101 19.98 -3.42 -5.00
C ASP A 101 19.77 -1.90 -4.92
N ALA A 102 19.06 -1.32 -5.88
CA ALA A 102 18.64 0.08 -5.82
C ALA A 102 17.72 0.34 -4.61
N VAL A 103 16.71 -0.50 -4.42
CA VAL A 103 15.77 -0.42 -3.28
C VAL A 103 16.52 -0.53 -1.94
N ARG A 104 17.48 -1.43 -1.83
CA ARG A 104 18.31 -1.59 -0.61
C ARG A 104 19.18 -0.37 -0.34
N ALA A 105 19.69 0.27 -1.39
CA ALA A 105 20.54 1.46 -1.29
C ALA A 105 19.76 2.75 -1.02
N ALA A 106 18.49 2.79 -1.38
CA ALA A 106 17.62 3.95 -1.21
C ALA A 106 17.36 4.29 0.27
N LYS A 107 16.85 5.50 0.51
CA LYS A 107 16.24 5.87 1.79
C LYS A 107 15.10 4.87 2.08
N PRO A 108 15.00 4.33 3.31
CA PRO A 108 13.86 3.50 3.66
C PRO A 108 12.54 4.26 3.46
N THR A 109 11.64 3.67 2.68
CA THR A 109 10.33 4.22 2.37
C THR A 109 9.27 3.21 2.77
N TRP A 110 8.18 3.65 3.42
CA TRP A 110 7.07 2.77 3.75
C TRP A 110 6.46 2.19 2.48
N PHE A 111 6.25 0.88 2.47
CA PHE A 111 5.41 0.21 1.50
C PHE A 111 4.32 -0.55 2.22
N GLU A 112 3.08 -0.27 1.84
CA GLU A 112 1.89 -0.92 2.37
C GLU A 112 1.11 -1.63 1.27
N GLY A 113 0.67 -2.83 1.58
CA GLY A 113 -0.18 -3.64 0.72
C GLY A 113 -0.39 -5.03 1.31
N TYR A 114 -1.44 -5.70 0.90
CA TYR A 114 -1.79 -7.04 1.36
C TYR A 114 -2.04 -8.00 0.18
N SER A 115 -2.41 -9.26 0.46
CA SER A 115 -2.68 -10.27 -0.56
C SER A 115 -1.44 -10.53 -1.42
N ASP A 116 -1.51 -10.37 -2.74
CA ASP A 116 -0.39 -10.59 -3.67
C ASP A 116 0.83 -9.69 -3.36
N ASN A 117 0.62 -8.49 -2.79
CA ASN A 117 1.71 -7.62 -2.35
C ASN A 117 2.58 -8.21 -1.23
N THR A 118 2.20 -9.35 -0.65
CA THR A 118 3.04 -10.11 0.28
C THR A 118 4.41 -10.42 -0.33
N ASN A 119 4.48 -10.65 -1.63
CA ASN A 119 5.74 -10.85 -2.35
C ASN A 119 6.72 -9.70 -2.13
N LEU A 120 6.23 -8.46 -2.19
CA LEU A 120 7.04 -7.26 -1.98
C LEU A 120 7.28 -6.97 -0.50
N THR A 121 6.25 -7.00 0.37
CA THR A 121 6.42 -6.73 1.79
C THR A 121 7.38 -7.72 2.44
N PHE A 122 7.26 -9.01 2.11
CA PHE A 122 8.18 -10.04 2.59
C PHE A 122 9.62 -9.81 2.10
N THR A 123 9.78 -9.47 0.82
CA THR A 123 11.12 -9.24 0.22
C THR A 123 11.78 -7.98 0.78
N LEU A 124 11.05 -6.88 0.94
CA LEU A 124 11.56 -5.67 1.57
C LEU A 124 12.10 -5.97 2.98
N THR A 125 11.33 -6.72 3.75
CA THR A 125 11.71 -7.07 5.12
C THR A 125 12.90 -8.03 5.19
N THR A 126 12.90 -9.08 4.37
CA THR A 126 13.89 -10.16 4.48
C THR A 126 15.17 -9.92 3.69
N LEU A 127 15.09 -9.30 2.52
CA LEU A 127 16.24 -9.10 1.62
C LEU A 127 16.75 -7.65 1.60
N CYS A 128 15.89 -6.66 1.82
CA CYS A 128 16.29 -5.25 1.83
C CYS A 128 16.51 -4.69 3.24
N ASP A 129 16.16 -5.46 4.28
CA ASP A 129 16.27 -5.05 5.69
C ASP A 129 15.48 -3.78 6.01
N VAL A 130 14.31 -3.59 5.38
CA VAL A 130 13.41 -2.44 5.56
C VAL A 130 12.06 -2.93 6.08
N ALA A 131 11.53 -2.23 7.09
CA ALA A 131 10.18 -2.48 7.58
C ALA A 131 9.13 -2.11 6.52
N SER A 132 8.11 -2.94 6.40
CA SER A 132 6.97 -2.74 5.51
C SER A 132 5.67 -3.07 6.25
N VAL A 133 4.53 -2.66 5.70
CA VAL A 133 3.22 -2.82 6.32
C VAL A 133 2.39 -3.81 5.50
N TYR A 134 1.97 -4.90 6.12
CA TYR A 134 0.92 -5.74 5.58
C TYR A 134 -0.43 -5.15 5.95
N GLY A 135 -0.95 -4.29 5.11
CA GLY A 135 -2.13 -3.47 5.36
C GLY A 135 -2.98 -3.25 4.11
N PRO A 136 -4.08 -2.48 4.23
CA PRO A 136 -5.02 -2.25 3.15
C PRO A 136 -4.35 -1.67 1.89
N CYS A 137 -4.80 -2.11 0.72
CA CYS A 137 -4.48 -1.45 -0.54
C CYS A 137 -5.28 -0.15 -0.72
N ALA A 138 -4.82 0.71 -1.64
CA ALA A 138 -5.31 2.06 -1.83
C ALA A 138 -6.84 2.18 -2.00
N SER A 139 -7.48 1.30 -2.78
CA SER A 139 -8.94 1.36 -2.98
C SER A 139 -9.75 1.23 -1.68
N THR A 140 -9.18 0.63 -0.62
CA THR A 140 -9.84 0.52 0.68
C THR A 140 -9.97 1.88 1.38
N PHE A 141 -9.03 2.79 1.14
CA PHE A 141 -9.06 4.15 1.67
C PHE A 141 -10.16 5.03 1.04
N GLY A 142 -10.81 4.55 -0.02
CA GLY A 142 -11.99 5.18 -0.62
C GLY A 142 -13.31 4.90 0.12
N MET A 143 -13.27 4.12 1.20
CA MET A 143 -14.44 3.85 2.04
C MET A 143 -14.94 5.11 2.76
N GLU A 144 -16.24 5.27 2.87
CA GLU A 144 -16.86 6.38 3.63
C GLU A 144 -18.07 5.88 4.44
N PRO A 145 -18.12 6.11 5.77
CA PRO A 145 -17.00 6.62 6.60
C PRO A 145 -15.86 5.62 6.68
N TRP A 146 -14.64 6.08 7.00
CA TRP A 146 -13.52 5.18 7.22
C TRP A 146 -13.81 4.24 8.39
N HIS A 147 -13.52 2.97 8.18
CA HIS A 147 -13.49 1.99 9.27
C HIS A 147 -12.19 2.16 10.06
N THR A 148 -12.21 1.81 11.35
CA THR A 148 -11.05 1.91 12.24
C THR A 148 -9.78 1.29 11.64
N CYS A 149 -9.89 0.16 10.92
CA CYS A 149 -8.72 -0.46 10.28
C CYS A 149 -8.05 0.42 9.21
N VAL A 150 -8.78 1.33 8.56
CA VAL A 150 -8.24 2.28 7.57
C VAL A 150 -7.55 3.45 8.30
N GLU A 151 -8.15 3.92 9.40
CA GLU A 151 -7.52 4.91 10.27
C GLU A 151 -6.22 4.37 10.88
N ASP A 152 -6.22 3.11 11.35
CA ASP A 152 -5.06 2.44 11.91
C ASP A 152 -3.95 2.25 10.86
N ALA A 153 -4.31 1.93 9.62
CA ALA A 153 -3.37 1.79 8.52
C ALA A 153 -2.63 3.10 8.25
N LEU A 154 -3.36 4.21 8.07
CA LEU A 154 -2.75 5.53 7.94
C LEU A 154 -1.98 5.91 9.20
N GLY A 155 -2.51 5.61 10.38
CA GLY A 155 -1.85 5.82 11.67
C GLY A 155 -0.50 5.12 11.77
N THR A 156 -0.37 3.91 11.20
CA THR A 156 0.90 3.17 11.14
C THR A 156 1.95 3.93 10.35
N LEU A 157 1.56 4.44 9.19
CA LEU A 157 2.48 5.18 8.33
C LEU A 157 2.87 6.55 8.92
N SER A 158 1.94 7.18 9.65
CA SER A 158 2.12 8.53 10.21
C SER A 158 2.60 8.58 11.66
N GLY A 159 2.88 7.44 12.28
CA GLY A 159 3.34 7.38 13.68
C GLY A 159 2.24 7.66 14.71
N GLY A 160 0.98 7.49 14.33
CA GLY A 160 -0.14 7.59 15.24
C GLY A 160 -0.15 6.48 16.29
N SER A 161 -0.81 6.72 17.43
CA SER A 161 -0.88 5.79 18.57
C SER A 161 -1.86 4.62 18.35
N ALA A 162 -2.19 4.30 17.11
CA ALA A 162 -3.18 3.27 16.74
C ALA A 162 -2.87 1.85 17.25
N PHE A 163 -1.70 1.63 17.83
CA PHE A 163 -1.22 0.30 18.22
C PHE A 163 -1.21 0.02 19.71
N LEU A 164 -1.45 1.01 20.53
CA LEU A 164 -1.38 0.83 21.97
C LEU A 164 -2.74 1.18 22.59
N ASP A 165 -3.33 0.24 23.33
CA ASP A 165 -4.48 0.57 24.18
C ASP A 165 -4.08 1.50 25.33
N GLU A 166 -5.04 1.86 26.17
CA GLU A 166 -4.81 2.75 27.32
C GLU A 166 -3.81 2.15 28.33
N GLU A 167 -3.61 0.84 28.29
CA GLU A 167 -2.65 0.09 29.09
C GLU A 167 -1.27 -0.05 28.42
N GLY A 168 -1.11 0.47 27.18
CA GLY A 168 0.12 0.36 26.42
C GLY A 168 0.37 -1.02 25.80
N VAL A 169 -0.67 -1.81 25.64
CA VAL A 169 -0.61 -3.13 24.99
C VAL A 169 -0.83 -2.96 23.49
N PRO A 170 0.04 -3.53 22.64
CA PRO A 170 -0.16 -3.46 21.20
C PRO A 170 -1.48 -4.10 20.77
N HIS A 171 -2.34 -3.33 20.13
CA HIS A 171 -3.46 -3.89 19.39
C HIS A 171 -2.91 -4.53 18.11
N ILE A 172 -2.88 -5.85 18.08
CA ILE A 172 -2.78 -6.57 16.82
C ILE A 172 -4.16 -6.46 16.19
N VAL A 173 -4.37 -5.51 15.31
CA VAL A 173 -5.54 -5.52 14.44
C VAL A 173 -5.33 -6.64 13.43
N ALA A 174 -5.60 -7.86 13.87
CA ALA A 174 -5.82 -8.96 12.96
C ALA A 174 -7.00 -8.56 12.09
N ASN A 175 -6.76 -8.40 10.79
CA ASN A 175 -7.67 -8.23 9.68
C ASN A 175 -9.13 -8.58 10.06
N SER A 176 -9.75 -7.74 10.83
CA SER A 176 -11.11 -7.96 11.31
C SER A 176 -12.04 -7.16 10.42
N TYR A 177 -12.36 -7.73 9.27
CA TYR A 177 -13.73 -7.51 8.81
C TYR A 177 -14.62 -7.86 10.01
N PRO A 178 -15.46 -6.92 10.48
CA PRO A 178 -16.30 -7.20 11.64
C PRO A 178 -17.11 -8.47 11.35
N ARG A 179 -16.95 -9.51 12.17
CA ARG A 179 -17.65 -10.81 11.98
C ARG A 179 -19.17 -10.67 11.92
N HIS A 180 -19.73 -9.56 12.38
CA HIS A 180 -21.17 -9.28 12.33
C HIS A 180 -21.67 -8.86 10.94
N GLU A 181 -20.82 -8.45 9.99
CA GLU A 181 -21.23 -8.22 8.61
C GLU A 181 -21.27 -9.50 7.77
N VAL A 182 -20.80 -10.61 8.32
CA VAL A 182 -20.77 -11.93 7.67
C VAL A 182 -21.84 -12.89 8.24
N GLU A 183 -22.75 -12.43 9.09
CA GLU A 183 -23.81 -13.27 9.67
C GLU A 183 -24.81 -13.84 8.65
N GLY A 184 -24.72 -13.47 7.37
CA GLY A 184 -25.47 -14.06 6.27
C GLY A 184 -24.81 -15.25 5.56
N LEU A 185 -23.57 -15.58 5.87
CA LEU A 185 -22.83 -16.73 5.31
C LEU A 185 -22.72 -17.84 6.34
N LYS A 186 -23.81 -18.60 6.51
CA LYS A 186 -23.80 -19.94 7.14
C LYS A 186 -23.81 -20.99 6.05
#